data_ff9c4b9b25c2431be6bfa2601c50a000
#
_entry.id   ff9c4b9b25c2431be6bfa2601c50a000
#
_cell.length_a   1.000
_cell.length_b   1.000
_cell.length_c   1.000
_cell.angle_alpha   90.00
_cell.angle_beta   90.00
_cell.angle_gamma   90.00
#
_symmetry.space_group_name_H-M   'P 1'
#
loop_
_entity.id
_entity.type
_entity.pdbx_description
1 polymer ?
#
loop_
_entity_poly.entity_id
_entity_poly.type
_entity_poly.pdbx_seq_one_letter_code
_entity_poly.pdbx_strand_id
1 'polypeptide(L)'
;MAQKPYLTFSQIINMNVGFFGIQYSFGLQQSAVNPIYDFLGASPEEIPWLNAAGPVTGLLVQPIIGALSDKTWSPRFGRRKPYFFIGAILCSICLFFYPFSSSLWMAAGLLWILDVGNNTAMEPYRAFIADKLNDDQRATGFQTQSFFTGLGQTLANLSLFVFPLIIVGKTGAIPNWVFASFFLGSVCSIGTIWWSMRTTPEIPPTEDELTRMRSQPFSMWLPFKEVPQAIVQMPKVMWQLALVYLFQWYALFCYWQNSSKSIAWSVWKTSPNENPALYEEAVSWTGLVNGWYNIVTFLTAFVLVWMVKKTSPKIVHFSCLVFAGVGFIAFSMIENKYLLFPAITGFGIGWASMMGIPYLLVVGQIPKERYGVYMGIINMMIVIPMLLQTATFGYILKNFLGNNSSHAVMFAGILLLLAAAATLLIQSKPTGDFKSNTNSTH
;
A
#
# COMPACT_ATOMS: atom_id res chain seq x y z
N MET A 1 -28.91 -17.40 1.19
CA MET A 1 -28.20 -16.11 1.34
C MET A 1 -29.22 -14.98 1.31
N ALA A 2 -29.18 -14.07 2.26
CA ALA A 2 -30.02 -12.87 2.19
C ALA A 2 -29.72 -12.14 0.88
N GLN A 3 -30.76 -11.72 0.16
CA GLN A 3 -30.60 -10.98 -1.08
C GLN A 3 -29.96 -9.63 -0.76
N LYS A 4 -28.75 -9.37 -1.25
CA LYS A 4 -28.03 -8.13 -1.01
C LYS A 4 -28.75 -7.00 -1.76
N PRO A 5 -29.02 -5.84 -1.11
CA PRO A 5 -29.66 -4.72 -1.78
C PRO A 5 -28.74 -4.16 -2.87
N TYR A 6 -29.34 -3.79 -4.01
CA TYR A 6 -28.61 -3.08 -5.05
C TYR A 6 -28.31 -1.65 -4.61
N LEU A 7 -27.06 -1.25 -4.58
CA LEU A 7 -26.65 0.08 -4.14
C LEU A 7 -26.52 1.04 -5.32
N THR A 8 -26.97 2.28 -5.14
CA THR A 8 -26.69 3.36 -6.10
C THR A 8 -25.22 3.71 -6.10
N PHE A 9 -24.73 4.33 -7.19
CA PHE A 9 -23.34 4.78 -7.28
C PHE A 9 -22.93 5.72 -6.14
N SER A 10 -23.83 6.65 -5.73
CA SER A 10 -23.58 7.52 -4.58
C SER A 10 -23.43 6.76 -3.27
N GLN A 11 -24.20 5.67 -3.06
CA GLN A 11 -24.06 4.82 -1.88
C GLN A 11 -22.73 4.04 -1.90
N ILE A 12 -22.28 3.60 -3.09
CA ILE A 12 -20.97 2.96 -3.25
C ILE A 12 -19.83 3.94 -2.97
N ILE A 13 -19.95 5.21 -3.40
CA ILE A 13 -19.00 6.26 -3.04
C ILE A 13 -18.97 6.46 -1.53
N ASN A 14 -20.12 6.70 -0.89
CA ASN A 14 -20.21 6.94 0.56
C ASN A 14 -19.62 5.76 1.37
N MET A 15 -19.86 4.53 0.90
CA MET A 15 -19.29 3.34 1.51
C MET A 15 -17.75 3.34 1.46
N ASN A 16 -17.15 3.92 0.42
CA ASN A 16 -15.70 3.89 0.20
C ASN A 16 -14.95 5.15 0.69
N VAL A 17 -15.66 6.21 1.07
CA VAL A 17 -15.03 7.48 1.55
C VAL A 17 -14.04 7.23 2.69
N GLY A 18 -14.34 6.30 3.61
CA GLY A 18 -13.43 6.00 4.73
C GLY A 18 -12.07 5.45 4.30
N PHE A 19 -11.99 4.87 3.11
CA PHE A 19 -10.71 4.39 2.57
C PHE A 19 -9.76 5.55 2.21
N PHE A 20 -10.32 6.72 1.89
CA PHE A 20 -9.53 7.94 1.68
C PHE A 20 -8.67 8.29 2.89
N GLY A 21 -9.24 8.29 4.11
CA GLY A 21 -8.48 8.63 5.32
C GLY A 21 -7.38 7.62 5.64
N ILE A 22 -7.63 6.33 5.44
CA ILE A 22 -6.61 5.28 5.58
C ILE A 22 -5.47 5.53 4.58
N GLN A 23 -5.79 5.85 3.33
CA GLN A 23 -4.79 6.04 2.28
C GLN A 23 -4.05 7.38 2.41
N TYR A 24 -4.68 8.39 2.99
CA TYR A 24 -4.00 9.63 3.36
C TYR A 24 -2.92 9.34 4.41
N SER A 25 -3.24 8.53 5.44
CA SER A 25 -2.28 8.06 6.44
C SER A 25 -1.10 7.32 5.80
N PHE A 26 -1.35 6.40 4.88
CA PHE A 26 -0.29 5.69 4.14
C PHE A 26 0.55 6.63 3.27
N GLY A 27 -0.05 7.63 2.63
CA GLY A 27 0.69 8.63 1.85
C GLY A 27 1.67 9.44 2.70
N LEU A 28 1.26 9.87 3.90
CA LEU A 28 2.15 10.53 4.86
C LEU A 28 3.25 9.58 5.36
N GLN A 29 2.90 8.34 5.64
CA GLN A 29 3.84 7.32 6.09
C GLN A 29 4.94 7.08 5.05
N GLN A 30 4.60 6.95 3.78
CA GLN A 30 5.55 6.71 2.71
C GLN A 30 6.47 7.90 2.41
N SER A 31 5.98 9.14 2.59
CA SER A 31 6.69 10.33 2.13
C SER A 31 7.20 11.24 3.24
N ALA A 32 6.63 11.20 4.44
CA ALA A 32 6.98 12.10 5.53
C ALA A 32 7.70 11.45 6.71
N VAL A 33 7.50 10.15 6.95
CA VAL A 33 8.08 9.46 8.12
C VAL A 33 9.61 9.45 8.05
N ASN A 34 10.19 9.09 6.91
CA ASN A 34 11.65 9.06 6.76
C ASN A 34 12.28 10.45 6.89
N PRO A 35 11.76 11.52 6.26
CA PRO A 35 12.18 12.89 6.55
C PRO A 35 12.12 13.26 8.04
N ILE A 36 11.10 12.83 8.78
CA ILE A 36 11.04 13.08 10.23
C ILE A 36 12.17 12.36 10.96
N TYR A 37 12.47 11.12 10.59
CA TYR A 37 13.64 10.41 11.14
C TYR A 37 14.95 11.16 10.85
N ASP A 38 15.09 11.70 9.64
CA ASP A 38 16.25 12.50 9.25
C ASP A 38 16.35 13.79 10.08
N PHE A 39 15.24 14.51 10.32
CA PHE A 39 15.19 15.68 11.19
C PHE A 39 15.54 15.34 12.64
N LEU A 40 15.28 14.13 13.08
CA LEU A 40 15.65 13.63 14.40
C LEU A 40 17.05 13.02 14.46
N GLY A 41 17.82 13.07 13.35
CA GLY A 41 19.21 12.66 13.29
C GLY A 41 19.45 11.16 13.04
N ALA A 42 18.51 10.46 12.40
CA ALA A 42 18.69 9.05 12.04
C ALA A 42 19.83 8.86 11.04
N SER A 43 20.65 7.83 11.24
CA SER A 43 21.61 7.41 10.24
C SER A 43 20.93 6.64 9.08
N PRO A 44 21.47 6.68 7.84
CA PRO A 44 20.90 5.93 6.72
C PRO A 44 20.81 4.42 6.97
N GLU A 45 21.69 3.88 7.79
CA GLU A 45 21.77 2.46 8.15
C GLU A 45 20.63 2.04 9.10
N GLU A 46 20.12 2.98 9.92
CA GLU A 46 19.04 2.75 10.89
C GLU A 46 17.66 2.79 10.23
N ILE A 47 17.50 3.54 9.14
CA ILE A 47 16.21 3.76 8.47
C ILE A 47 15.46 2.45 8.16
N PRO A 48 16.07 1.37 7.64
CA PRO A 48 15.35 0.12 7.40
C PRO A 48 14.74 -0.47 8.68
N TRP A 49 15.45 -0.43 9.79
CA TRP A 49 14.99 -0.96 11.07
C TRP A 49 13.89 -0.11 11.70
N LEU A 50 14.00 1.21 11.60
CA LEU A 50 12.98 2.15 12.05
C LEU A 50 11.65 1.96 11.27
N ASN A 51 11.73 1.52 10.01
CA ASN A 51 10.56 1.22 9.17
C ASN A 51 10.07 -0.24 9.26
N ALA A 52 10.61 -1.06 10.14
CA ALA A 52 10.21 -2.46 10.29
C ALA A 52 8.73 -2.65 10.69
N ALA A 53 8.10 -1.61 11.23
CA ALA A 53 6.72 -1.63 11.67
C ALA A 53 5.75 -2.13 10.57
N GLY A 54 5.79 -1.56 9.37
CA GLY A 54 4.89 -1.91 8.26
C GLY A 54 4.89 -3.40 7.92
N PRO A 55 6.05 -3.98 7.57
CA PRO A 55 6.14 -5.40 7.27
C PRO A 55 5.72 -6.30 8.44
N VAL A 56 6.18 -6.02 9.66
CA VAL A 56 5.88 -6.88 10.82
C VAL A 56 4.39 -6.83 11.18
N THR A 57 3.81 -5.64 11.24
CA THR A 57 2.38 -5.49 11.55
C THR A 57 1.51 -6.03 10.45
N GLY A 58 1.87 -5.86 9.17
CA GLY A 58 1.18 -6.45 8.03
C GLY A 58 1.13 -7.98 8.12
N LEU A 59 2.24 -8.60 8.51
CA LEU A 59 2.32 -10.06 8.66
C LEU A 59 1.50 -10.58 9.85
N LEU A 60 1.48 -9.87 10.96
CA LEU A 60 0.86 -10.34 12.21
C LEU A 60 -0.58 -9.83 12.38
N VAL A 61 -0.81 -8.55 12.19
CA VAL A 61 -2.09 -7.90 12.53
C VAL A 61 -3.17 -8.25 11.52
N GLN A 62 -2.86 -8.25 10.22
CA GLN A 62 -3.86 -8.48 9.17
C GLN A 62 -4.57 -9.85 9.29
N PRO A 63 -3.89 -11.00 9.43
CA PRO A 63 -4.57 -12.28 9.59
C PRO A 63 -5.39 -12.36 10.87
N ILE A 64 -4.87 -11.81 11.97
CA ILE A 64 -5.55 -11.81 13.27
C ILE A 64 -6.85 -11.00 13.20
N ILE A 65 -6.78 -9.78 12.71
CA ILE A 65 -7.93 -8.89 12.59
C ILE A 65 -8.92 -9.40 11.55
N GLY A 66 -8.44 -9.94 10.43
CA GLY A 66 -9.28 -10.60 9.43
C GLY A 66 -10.12 -11.73 10.07
N ALA A 67 -9.48 -12.67 10.77
CA ALA A 67 -10.14 -13.77 11.45
C ALA A 67 -11.09 -13.31 12.57
N LEU A 68 -10.67 -12.31 13.38
CA LEU A 68 -11.52 -11.72 14.43
C LEU A 68 -12.76 -11.08 13.83
N SER A 69 -12.59 -10.26 12.78
CA SER A 69 -13.71 -9.55 12.15
C SER A 69 -14.69 -10.52 11.47
N ASP A 70 -14.23 -11.67 11.00
CA ASP A 70 -15.10 -12.72 10.43
C ASP A 70 -16.04 -13.33 11.46
N LYS A 71 -15.63 -13.42 12.72
CA LYS A 71 -16.38 -14.05 13.81
C LYS A 71 -17.10 -13.06 14.72
N THR A 72 -16.94 -11.76 14.50
CA THR A 72 -17.60 -10.72 15.28
C THR A 72 -18.96 -10.38 14.68
N TRP A 73 -19.98 -10.27 15.53
CA TRP A 73 -21.26 -9.66 15.19
C TRP A 73 -21.84 -8.94 16.40
N SER A 74 -22.20 -7.70 16.19
CA SER A 74 -22.95 -6.92 17.18
C SER A 74 -24.19 -6.29 16.51
N PRO A 75 -25.40 -6.47 17.08
CA PRO A 75 -26.61 -5.83 16.55
C PRO A 75 -26.49 -4.29 16.47
N ARG A 76 -25.68 -3.66 17.35
CA ARG A 76 -25.49 -2.21 17.41
C ARG A 76 -24.37 -1.71 16.50
N PHE A 77 -23.24 -2.45 16.43
CA PHE A 77 -22.02 -1.97 15.76
C PHE A 77 -21.70 -2.70 14.46
N GLY A 78 -22.40 -3.79 14.16
CA GLY A 78 -22.13 -4.61 12.99
C GLY A 78 -20.98 -5.60 13.17
N ARG A 79 -20.43 -6.08 12.06
CA ARG A 79 -19.37 -7.09 11.99
C ARG A 79 -18.00 -6.45 11.75
N ARG A 80 -17.89 -5.57 10.75
CA ARG A 80 -16.64 -4.98 10.27
C ARG A 80 -16.36 -3.60 10.85
N LYS A 81 -17.41 -2.81 11.06
CA LYS A 81 -17.33 -1.42 11.51
C LYS A 81 -16.53 -1.20 12.79
N PRO A 82 -16.63 -2.03 13.85
CA PRO A 82 -15.85 -1.84 15.05
C PRO A 82 -14.34 -1.80 14.77
N TYR A 83 -13.86 -2.66 13.86
CA TYR A 83 -12.43 -2.80 13.57
C TYR A 83 -11.88 -1.59 12.83
N PHE A 84 -12.55 -1.13 11.75
CA PHE A 84 -12.04 0.05 11.07
C PHE A 84 -12.25 1.33 11.87
N PHE A 85 -13.22 1.38 12.79
CA PHE A 85 -13.34 2.51 13.71
C PHE A 85 -12.23 2.54 14.76
N ILE A 86 -11.92 1.41 15.39
CA ILE A 86 -10.79 1.29 16.33
C ILE A 86 -9.47 1.63 15.59
N GLY A 87 -9.27 1.08 14.40
CA GLY A 87 -8.12 1.40 13.58
C GLY A 87 -8.01 2.89 13.27
N ALA A 88 -9.13 3.55 12.91
CA ALA A 88 -9.15 4.99 12.65
C ALA A 88 -8.82 5.83 13.89
N ILE A 89 -9.30 5.44 15.07
CA ILE A 89 -8.96 6.11 16.33
C ILE A 89 -7.45 5.99 16.59
N LEU A 90 -6.88 4.80 16.49
CA LEU A 90 -5.45 4.59 16.67
C LEU A 90 -4.63 5.42 15.68
N CYS A 91 -4.99 5.39 14.39
CA CYS A 91 -4.35 6.19 13.35
C CYS A 91 -4.43 7.69 13.65
N SER A 92 -5.63 8.18 14.00
CA SER A 92 -5.83 9.61 14.29
C SER A 92 -5.01 10.08 15.48
N ILE A 93 -4.95 9.30 16.55
CA ILE A 93 -4.13 9.61 17.74
C ILE A 93 -2.65 9.63 17.35
N CYS A 94 -2.17 8.61 16.64
CA CYS A 94 -0.77 8.53 16.22
C CYS A 94 -0.39 9.67 15.28
N LEU A 95 -1.20 9.96 14.26
CA LEU A 95 -0.96 11.08 13.35
C LEU A 95 -0.95 12.42 14.08
N PHE A 96 -1.83 12.62 15.08
CA PHE A 96 -1.83 13.82 15.88
C PHE A 96 -0.51 13.99 16.68
N PHE A 97 -0.05 12.91 17.32
CA PHE A 97 1.16 12.98 18.17
C PHE A 97 2.48 12.82 17.40
N TYR A 98 2.46 12.32 16.18
CA TYR A 98 3.66 12.02 15.40
C TYR A 98 4.62 13.21 15.26
N PRO A 99 4.15 14.43 14.91
CA PRO A 99 5.03 15.60 14.79
C PRO A 99 5.62 16.10 16.12
N PHE A 100 5.09 15.66 17.25
CA PHE A 100 5.67 15.96 18.58
C PHE A 100 6.80 15.02 18.98
N SER A 101 7.22 14.12 18.11
CA SER A 101 8.32 13.19 18.40
C SER A 101 9.60 13.95 18.71
N SER A 102 10.12 13.75 19.91
CA SER A 102 11.37 14.34 20.38
C SER A 102 12.58 13.42 20.25
N SER A 103 12.35 12.16 19.89
CA SER A 103 13.38 11.15 19.68
C SER A 103 13.00 10.14 18.60
N LEU A 104 14.01 9.48 18.03
CA LEU A 104 13.82 8.42 17.03
C LEU A 104 12.94 7.27 17.57
N TRP A 105 13.15 6.87 18.82
CA TRP A 105 12.38 5.79 19.44
C TRP A 105 10.90 6.14 19.66
N MET A 106 10.61 7.40 19.95
CA MET A 106 9.23 7.87 20.04
C MET A 106 8.57 7.84 18.65
N ALA A 107 9.24 8.34 17.63
CA ALA A 107 8.73 8.33 16.25
C ALA A 107 8.53 6.90 15.73
N ALA A 108 9.49 6.00 15.98
CA ALA A 108 9.36 4.58 15.65
C ALA A 108 8.19 3.90 16.40
N GLY A 109 8.04 4.13 17.68
CA GLY A 109 6.94 3.60 18.47
C GLY A 109 5.57 4.06 17.99
N LEU A 110 5.44 5.34 17.64
CA LEU A 110 4.22 5.89 17.03
C LEU A 110 3.95 5.28 15.66
N LEU A 111 4.99 4.99 14.85
CA LEU A 111 4.84 4.29 13.57
C LEU A 111 4.29 2.87 13.77
N TRP A 112 4.79 2.13 14.75
CA TRP A 112 4.27 0.80 15.07
C TRP A 112 2.77 0.82 15.40
N ILE A 113 2.33 1.77 16.22
CA ILE A 113 0.91 1.90 16.58
C ILE A 113 0.08 2.37 15.38
N LEU A 114 0.61 3.29 14.57
CA LEU A 114 -0.02 3.77 13.35
C LEU A 114 -0.26 2.62 12.36
N ASP A 115 0.75 1.77 12.14
CA ASP A 115 0.66 0.61 11.27
C ASP A 115 -0.34 -0.43 11.79
N VAL A 116 -0.35 -0.70 13.09
CA VAL A 116 -1.37 -1.55 13.71
C VAL A 116 -2.77 -0.98 13.43
N GLY A 117 -2.95 0.34 13.59
CA GLY A 117 -4.21 1.03 13.31
C GLY A 117 -4.63 0.91 11.85
N ASN A 118 -3.73 1.21 10.90
CA ASN A 118 -3.98 1.10 9.47
C ASN A 118 -4.36 -0.33 9.06
N ASN A 119 -3.61 -1.33 9.51
CA ASN A 119 -3.88 -2.74 9.21
C ASN A 119 -5.18 -3.23 9.86
N THR A 120 -5.50 -2.76 11.07
CA THR A 120 -6.77 -3.05 11.75
C THR A 120 -7.97 -2.50 10.98
N ALA A 121 -7.84 -1.34 10.35
CA ALA A 121 -8.91 -0.73 9.56
C ALA A 121 -9.03 -1.36 8.16
N MET A 122 -7.91 -1.58 7.48
CA MET A 122 -7.87 -1.85 6.05
C MET A 122 -8.48 -3.19 5.66
N GLU A 123 -8.13 -4.29 6.33
CA GLU A 123 -8.61 -5.62 5.94
C GLU A 123 -10.11 -5.81 6.17
N PRO A 124 -10.70 -5.48 7.34
CA PRO A 124 -12.15 -5.52 7.50
C PRO A 124 -12.88 -4.59 6.54
N TYR A 125 -12.27 -3.46 6.14
CA TYR A 125 -12.87 -2.55 5.17
C TYR A 125 -12.97 -3.16 3.77
N ARG A 126 -11.95 -3.87 3.31
CA ARG A 126 -11.97 -4.62 2.03
C ARG A 126 -13.05 -5.72 2.07
N ALA A 127 -13.08 -6.47 3.17
CA ALA A 127 -14.11 -7.50 3.37
C ALA A 127 -15.52 -6.91 3.39
N PHE A 128 -15.71 -5.73 3.99
CA PHE A 128 -16.99 -5.02 4.04
C PHE A 128 -17.57 -4.73 2.64
N ILE A 129 -16.71 -4.35 1.67
CA ILE A 129 -17.13 -4.15 0.28
C ILE A 129 -17.67 -5.45 -0.31
N ALA A 130 -16.93 -6.54 -0.13
CA ALA A 130 -17.33 -7.85 -0.64
C ALA A 130 -18.60 -8.37 0.05
N ASP A 131 -18.75 -8.13 1.36
CA ASP A 131 -19.92 -8.52 2.14
C ASP A 131 -21.19 -7.76 1.74
N LYS A 132 -21.04 -6.49 1.37
CA LYS A 132 -22.17 -5.58 1.10
C LYS A 132 -22.66 -5.62 -0.35
N LEU A 133 -21.75 -5.76 -1.32
CA LEU A 133 -22.06 -5.65 -2.73
C LEU A 133 -22.40 -7.00 -3.38
N ASN A 134 -23.37 -6.96 -4.32
CA ASN A 134 -23.63 -8.06 -5.24
C ASN A 134 -22.42 -8.30 -6.15
N ASP A 135 -22.33 -9.46 -6.77
CA ASP A 135 -21.18 -9.85 -7.59
C ASP A 135 -20.97 -8.92 -8.78
N ASP A 136 -22.03 -8.44 -9.40
CA ASP A 136 -22.02 -7.46 -10.50
C ASP A 136 -21.55 -6.05 -10.06
N GLN A 137 -21.78 -5.67 -8.81
CA GLN A 137 -21.38 -4.39 -8.26
C GLN A 137 -19.98 -4.41 -7.61
N ARG A 138 -19.41 -5.57 -7.31
CA ARG A 138 -18.09 -5.68 -6.64
C ARG A 138 -16.98 -4.99 -7.42
N ALA A 139 -16.96 -5.13 -8.74
CA ALA A 139 -15.97 -4.46 -9.57
C ALA A 139 -16.03 -2.93 -9.40
N THR A 140 -17.23 -2.35 -9.41
CA THR A 140 -17.44 -0.93 -9.16
C THR A 140 -17.00 -0.53 -7.75
N GLY A 141 -17.31 -1.35 -6.74
CA GLY A 141 -16.91 -1.13 -5.35
C GLY A 141 -15.39 -1.05 -5.18
N PHE A 142 -14.65 -2.01 -5.73
CA PHE A 142 -13.20 -2.03 -5.67
C PHE A 142 -12.54 -0.94 -6.52
N GLN A 143 -13.13 -0.57 -7.67
CA GLN A 143 -12.65 0.57 -8.46
C GLN A 143 -12.82 1.90 -7.72
N THR A 144 -13.96 2.09 -7.04
CA THR A 144 -14.19 3.25 -6.19
C THR A 144 -13.21 3.28 -5.01
N GLN A 145 -12.86 2.12 -4.43
CA GLN A 145 -11.83 2.03 -3.40
C GLN A 145 -10.46 2.44 -3.96
N SER A 146 -10.09 1.97 -5.16
CA SER A 146 -8.84 2.34 -5.83
C SER A 146 -8.77 3.84 -6.14
N PHE A 147 -9.90 4.46 -6.51
CA PHE A 147 -10.00 5.90 -6.65
C PHE A 147 -9.64 6.63 -5.36
N PHE A 148 -10.24 6.25 -4.22
CA PHE A 148 -9.93 6.85 -2.93
C PHE A 148 -8.51 6.54 -2.44
N THR A 149 -7.92 5.42 -2.86
CA THR A 149 -6.50 5.14 -2.64
C THR A 149 -5.64 6.20 -3.31
N GLY A 150 -5.81 6.40 -4.60
CA GLY A 150 -5.04 7.39 -5.35
C GLY A 150 -5.28 8.81 -4.85
N LEU A 151 -6.55 9.18 -4.59
CA LEU A 151 -6.90 10.50 -4.09
C LEU A 151 -6.30 10.78 -2.71
N GLY A 152 -6.39 9.83 -1.78
CA GLY A 152 -5.87 9.98 -0.42
C GLY A 152 -4.35 10.15 -0.41
N GLN A 153 -3.63 9.27 -1.12
CA GLN A 153 -2.17 9.37 -1.23
C GLN A 153 -1.71 10.62 -1.98
N THR A 154 -2.42 11.01 -3.06
CA THR A 154 -2.12 12.25 -3.80
C THR A 154 -2.24 13.46 -2.88
N LEU A 155 -3.36 13.61 -2.16
CA LEU A 155 -3.57 14.76 -1.30
C LEU A 155 -2.63 14.78 -0.10
N ALA A 156 -2.27 13.61 0.46
CA ALA A 156 -1.23 13.52 1.47
C ALA A 156 0.10 14.08 0.96
N ASN A 157 0.55 13.62 -0.20
CA ASN A 157 1.79 14.08 -0.81
C ASN A 157 1.74 15.56 -1.20
N LEU A 158 0.61 16.04 -1.74
CA LEU A 158 0.43 17.46 -2.06
C LEU A 158 0.45 18.33 -0.80
N SER A 159 -0.03 17.86 0.34
CA SER A 159 0.06 18.61 1.60
C SER A 159 1.52 18.86 2.01
N LEU A 160 2.41 17.88 1.75
CA LEU A 160 3.86 18.04 2.00
C LEU A 160 4.53 19.05 1.06
N PHE A 161 3.94 19.33 -0.09
CA PHE A 161 4.41 20.35 -1.02
C PHE A 161 3.79 21.73 -0.77
N VAL A 162 2.46 21.78 -0.55
CA VAL A 162 1.72 23.05 -0.47
C VAL A 162 1.91 23.73 0.88
N PHE A 163 1.90 22.98 1.99
CA PHE A 163 1.98 23.59 3.31
C PHE A 163 3.31 24.30 3.61
N PRO A 164 4.48 23.85 3.15
CA PRO A 164 5.72 24.63 3.29
C PRO A 164 5.66 26.00 2.63
N LEU A 165 4.83 26.20 1.60
CA LEU A 165 4.69 27.49 0.91
C LEU A 165 3.93 28.54 1.75
N ILE A 166 3.13 28.10 2.72
CA ILE A 166 2.25 28.96 3.52
C ILE A 166 2.50 28.88 5.02
N ILE A 167 3.12 27.82 5.51
CA ILE A 167 3.38 27.56 6.93
C ILE A 167 4.89 27.50 7.14
N VAL A 168 5.43 28.53 7.75
CA VAL A 168 6.87 28.66 8.03
C VAL A 168 7.18 28.41 9.51
N GLY A 169 8.45 28.17 9.83
CA GLY A 169 8.96 27.98 11.18
C GLY A 169 9.02 26.52 11.60
N LYS A 170 9.55 26.29 12.81
CA LYS A 170 9.79 24.97 13.39
C LYS A 170 9.33 24.92 14.84
N THR A 171 8.90 23.73 15.26
CA THR A 171 8.65 23.39 16.65
C THR A 171 9.61 22.25 17.02
N GLY A 172 10.64 22.57 17.82
CA GLY A 172 11.76 21.64 18.02
C GLY A 172 12.57 21.40 16.74
N ALA A 173 12.82 20.14 16.41
CA ALA A 173 13.53 19.76 15.19
C ALA A 173 12.62 19.67 13.96
N ILE A 174 11.29 19.63 14.14
CA ILE A 174 10.33 19.33 13.08
C ILE A 174 9.69 20.61 12.54
N PRO A 175 9.63 20.81 11.21
CA PRO A 175 8.97 21.94 10.59
C PRO A 175 7.45 22.00 10.87
N ASN A 176 6.90 23.23 11.01
CA ASN A 176 5.48 23.43 11.36
C ASN A 176 4.51 22.92 10.27
N TRP A 177 4.92 22.92 9.01
CA TRP A 177 4.10 22.37 7.92
C TRP A 177 3.89 20.85 8.05
N VAL A 178 4.81 20.12 8.70
CA VAL A 178 4.64 18.70 9.02
C VAL A 178 3.48 18.51 10.00
N PHE A 179 3.39 19.37 11.04
CA PHE A 179 2.26 19.34 11.98
C PHE A 179 0.93 19.51 11.25
N ALA A 180 0.84 20.49 10.34
CA ALA A 180 -0.39 20.72 9.58
C ALA A 180 -0.78 19.52 8.71
N SER A 181 0.19 18.90 8.01
CA SER A 181 -0.05 17.70 7.17
C SER A 181 -0.55 16.52 8.00
N PHE A 182 0.06 16.28 9.15
CA PHE A 182 -0.31 15.17 10.04
C PHE A 182 -1.63 15.42 10.77
N PHE A 183 -1.93 16.66 11.18
CA PHE A 183 -3.22 17.01 11.78
C PHE A 183 -4.36 16.86 10.77
N LEU A 184 -4.15 17.28 9.52
CA LEU A 184 -5.11 17.02 8.45
C LEU A 184 -5.32 15.51 8.26
N GLY A 185 -4.25 14.72 8.26
CA GLY A 185 -4.32 13.25 8.20
C GLY A 185 -5.11 12.65 9.37
N SER A 186 -4.90 13.16 10.58
CA SER A 186 -5.65 12.73 11.78
C SER A 186 -7.15 12.97 11.61
N VAL A 187 -7.55 14.18 11.17
CA VAL A 187 -8.96 14.53 10.93
C VAL A 187 -9.55 13.71 9.78
N CYS A 188 -8.79 13.53 8.68
CA CYS A 188 -9.23 12.72 7.54
C CYS A 188 -9.45 11.27 7.94
N SER A 189 -8.55 10.66 8.72
CA SER A 189 -8.63 9.26 9.14
C SER A 189 -9.93 8.98 9.89
N ILE A 190 -10.19 9.69 10.99
CA ILE A 190 -11.40 9.46 11.80
C ILE A 190 -12.67 9.95 11.12
N GLY A 191 -12.62 11.13 10.48
CA GLY A 191 -13.80 11.79 9.90
C GLY A 191 -14.39 11.01 8.73
N THR A 192 -13.55 10.53 7.81
CA THR A 192 -14.01 9.80 6.63
C THR A 192 -14.52 8.40 6.97
N ILE A 193 -13.91 7.72 7.92
CA ILE A 193 -14.39 6.43 8.42
C ILE A 193 -15.72 6.61 9.16
N TRP A 194 -15.84 7.61 10.02
CA TRP A 194 -17.09 7.93 10.70
C TRP A 194 -18.22 8.22 9.70
N TRP A 195 -17.94 8.97 8.62
CA TRP A 195 -18.88 9.21 7.54
C TRP A 195 -19.36 7.91 6.89
N SER A 196 -18.43 7.04 6.45
CA SER A 196 -18.78 5.76 5.83
C SER A 196 -19.61 4.87 6.77
N MET A 197 -19.28 4.86 8.07
CA MET A 197 -20.03 4.09 9.06
C MET A 197 -21.47 4.58 9.24
N ARG A 198 -21.67 5.90 9.19
CA ARG A 198 -22.99 6.53 9.34
C ARG A 198 -23.87 6.31 8.10
N THR A 199 -23.29 6.42 6.93
CA THR A 199 -24.01 6.37 5.65
C THR A 199 -24.25 4.97 5.12
N THR A 200 -23.52 3.96 5.62
CA THR A 200 -23.61 2.60 5.09
C THR A 200 -23.87 1.58 6.22
N PRO A 201 -25.12 1.15 6.42
CA PRO A 201 -25.44 0.10 7.40
C PRO A 201 -24.90 -1.26 6.93
N GLU A 202 -24.48 -2.12 7.86
CA GLU A 202 -24.14 -3.50 7.57
C GLU A 202 -25.38 -4.36 7.36
N ILE A 203 -25.23 -5.46 6.62
CA ILE A 203 -26.28 -6.46 6.44
C ILE A 203 -26.17 -7.45 7.60
N PRO A 204 -27.24 -7.66 8.37
CA PRO A 204 -27.23 -8.67 9.42
C PRO A 204 -26.97 -10.06 8.85
N PRO A 205 -26.16 -10.91 9.52
CA PRO A 205 -26.00 -12.29 9.14
C PRO A 205 -27.32 -13.04 9.31
N THR A 206 -27.51 -14.09 8.53
CA THR A 206 -28.64 -15.01 8.66
C THR A 206 -28.51 -15.83 9.95
N GLU A 207 -29.63 -16.41 10.45
CA GLU A 207 -29.61 -17.27 11.65
C GLU A 207 -28.66 -18.46 11.49
N ASP A 208 -28.57 -19.03 10.27
CA ASP A 208 -27.63 -20.12 9.95
C ASP A 208 -26.17 -19.64 10.04
N GLU A 209 -25.88 -18.42 9.55
CA GLU A 209 -24.56 -17.81 9.67
C GLU A 209 -24.20 -17.50 11.12
N LEU A 210 -25.14 -16.96 11.89
CA LEU A 210 -24.96 -16.73 13.33
C LEU A 210 -24.69 -18.01 14.10
N THR A 211 -25.41 -19.07 13.78
CA THR A 211 -25.22 -20.39 14.39
C THR A 211 -23.83 -20.95 14.05
N ARG A 212 -23.39 -20.84 12.78
CA ARG A 212 -22.03 -21.23 12.38
C ARG A 212 -20.96 -20.38 13.07
N MET A 213 -21.16 -19.06 13.18
CA MET A 213 -20.20 -18.18 13.88
C MET A 213 -20.07 -18.55 15.35
N ARG A 214 -21.18 -19.00 16.00
CA ARG A 214 -21.18 -19.44 17.40
C ARG A 214 -20.62 -20.85 17.59
N SER A 215 -20.79 -21.75 16.63
CA SER A 215 -20.36 -23.15 16.72
C SER A 215 -18.90 -23.38 16.38
N GLN A 216 -18.27 -22.48 15.64
CA GLN A 216 -16.86 -22.60 15.30
C GLN A 216 -16.01 -21.91 16.38
N PRO A 217 -15.23 -22.65 17.17
CA PRO A 217 -14.36 -22.00 18.15
C PRO A 217 -13.33 -21.15 17.43
N PHE A 218 -13.17 -19.93 17.88
CA PHE A 218 -12.12 -19.05 17.39
C PHE A 218 -10.77 -19.68 17.72
N SER A 219 -9.97 -19.97 16.71
CA SER A 219 -8.60 -20.45 16.87
C SER A 219 -7.63 -19.54 16.14
N MET A 220 -6.85 -18.76 16.89
CA MET A 220 -5.75 -17.95 16.32
C MET A 220 -4.65 -18.82 15.71
N TRP A 221 -4.62 -20.12 16.02
CA TRP A 221 -3.62 -21.06 15.52
C TRP A 221 -3.98 -21.71 14.18
N LEU A 222 -5.23 -21.59 13.73
CA LEU A 222 -5.70 -22.21 12.48
C LEU A 222 -4.90 -21.72 11.26
N PRO A 223 -4.67 -20.42 11.07
CA PRO A 223 -3.84 -19.92 9.96
C PRO A 223 -2.41 -20.48 9.99
N PHE A 224 -1.83 -20.65 11.18
CA PHE A 224 -0.47 -21.20 11.35
C PHE A 224 -0.33 -22.68 10.97
N LYS A 225 -1.45 -23.42 10.88
CA LYS A 225 -1.46 -24.80 10.40
C LYS A 225 -1.79 -24.87 8.90
N GLU A 226 -2.75 -24.10 8.45
CA GLU A 226 -3.24 -24.14 7.06
C GLU A 226 -2.27 -23.51 6.07
N VAL A 227 -1.61 -22.41 6.42
CA VAL A 227 -0.71 -21.69 5.53
C VAL A 227 0.52 -22.53 5.12
N PRO A 228 1.27 -23.19 6.02
CA PRO A 228 2.39 -24.05 5.62
C PRO A 228 1.96 -25.18 4.68
N GLN A 229 0.81 -25.82 4.92
CA GLN A 229 0.28 -26.87 4.04
C GLN A 229 -0.06 -26.31 2.65
N ALA A 230 -0.65 -25.11 2.58
CA ALA A 230 -0.97 -24.45 1.33
C ALA A 230 0.28 -24.04 0.56
N ILE A 231 1.36 -23.60 1.26
CA ILE A 231 2.65 -23.28 0.64
C ILE A 231 3.26 -24.51 -0.02
N VAL A 232 3.26 -25.67 0.65
CA VAL A 232 3.81 -26.91 0.09
C VAL A 232 3.02 -27.34 -1.17
N GLN A 233 1.71 -27.12 -1.19
CA GLN A 233 0.81 -27.47 -2.31
C GLN A 233 0.65 -26.31 -3.32
N MET A 234 1.41 -25.26 -3.20
CA MET A 234 1.27 -24.03 -3.97
C MET A 234 1.55 -24.26 -5.47
N PRO A 235 0.64 -23.81 -6.36
CA PRO A 235 0.85 -23.91 -7.80
C PRO A 235 2.14 -23.25 -8.26
N LYS A 236 2.78 -23.82 -9.31
CA LYS A 236 4.05 -23.32 -9.85
C LYS A 236 4.00 -21.82 -10.22
N VAL A 237 2.87 -21.36 -10.72
CA VAL A 237 2.67 -19.92 -11.06
C VAL A 237 2.86 -19.01 -9.85
N MET A 238 2.48 -19.45 -8.66
CA MET A 238 2.65 -18.65 -7.44
C MET A 238 4.11 -18.59 -6.99
N TRP A 239 4.89 -19.67 -7.16
CA TRP A 239 6.33 -19.63 -6.93
C TRP A 239 7.05 -18.69 -7.91
N GLN A 240 6.61 -18.67 -9.16
CA GLN A 240 7.11 -17.73 -10.16
C GLN A 240 6.75 -16.28 -9.80
N LEU A 241 5.52 -16.05 -9.31
CA LEU A 241 5.11 -14.74 -8.81
C LEU A 241 5.90 -14.34 -7.55
N ALA A 242 6.19 -15.28 -6.64
CA ALA A 242 7.00 -15.02 -5.45
C ALA A 242 8.40 -14.49 -5.82
N LEU A 243 9.00 -15.01 -6.89
CA LEU A 243 10.29 -14.51 -7.40
C LEU A 243 10.17 -13.07 -7.93
N VAL A 244 9.10 -12.76 -8.67
CA VAL A 244 8.82 -11.38 -9.13
C VAL A 244 8.66 -10.46 -7.94
N TYR A 245 7.87 -10.85 -6.95
CA TYR A 245 7.58 -10.07 -5.77
C TYR A 245 8.81 -9.87 -4.88
N LEU A 246 9.72 -10.85 -4.83
CA LEU A 246 10.98 -10.71 -4.11
C LEU A 246 11.75 -9.47 -4.56
N PHE A 247 11.97 -9.33 -5.87
CA PHE A 247 12.68 -8.17 -6.40
C PHE A 247 11.83 -6.89 -6.35
N GLN A 248 10.55 -6.99 -6.70
CA GLN A 248 9.64 -5.86 -6.79
C GLN A 248 9.47 -5.16 -5.44
N TRP A 249 9.06 -5.88 -4.39
CA TRP A 249 8.74 -5.30 -3.08
C TRP A 249 10.00 -4.90 -2.31
N TYR A 250 11.11 -5.59 -2.51
CA TYR A 250 12.41 -5.15 -2.01
C TYR A 250 12.78 -3.78 -2.62
N ALA A 251 12.65 -3.64 -3.94
CA ALA A 251 12.93 -2.39 -4.66
C ALA A 251 12.07 -1.22 -4.17
N LEU A 252 10.76 -1.44 -4.01
CA LEU A 252 9.85 -0.39 -3.57
C LEU A 252 10.20 0.15 -2.19
N PHE A 253 10.57 -0.75 -1.28
CA PHE A 253 10.93 -0.36 0.08
C PHE A 253 12.26 0.43 0.09
N CYS A 254 13.23 0.06 -0.76
CA CYS A 254 14.42 0.87 -0.99
C CYS A 254 14.09 2.29 -1.49
N TYR A 255 13.17 2.42 -2.47
CA TYR A 255 12.76 3.71 -3.00
C TYR A 255 12.08 4.58 -1.94
N TRP A 256 11.07 4.06 -1.26
CA TRP A 256 10.30 4.84 -0.28
C TRP A 256 11.16 5.36 0.87
N GLN A 257 12.16 4.59 1.30
CA GLN A 257 13.06 4.98 2.38
C GLN A 257 14.14 6.00 1.97
N ASN A 258 14.44 6.09 0.66
CA ASN A 258 15.58 6.87 0.17
C ASN A 258 15.19 7.99 -0.80
N SER A 259 13.93 8.12 -1.22
CA SER A 259 13.51 9.06 -2.27
C SER A 259 13.85 10.52 -1.95
N SER A 260 13.54 11.00 -0.74
CA SER A 260 13.80 12.38 -0.32
C SER A 260 15.29 12.70 -0.28
N LYS A 261 16.10 11.80 0.29
CA LYS A 261 17.56 11.95 0.32
C LYS A 261 18.18 11.88 -1.06
N SER A 262 17.65 11.01 -1.95
CA SER A 262 18.10 10.91 -3.33
C SER A 262 17.86 12.22 -4.09
N ILE A 263 16.68 12.80 -3.96
CA ILE A 263 16.36 14.12 -4.56
C ILE A 263 17.24 15.20 -3.98
N ALA A 264 17.41 15.27 -2.66
CA ALA A 264 18.25 16.27 -2.00
C ALA A 264 19.70 16.19 -2.49
N TRP A 265 20.23 14.97 -2.59
CA TRP A 265 21.59 14.75 -3.06
C TRP A 265 21.76 15.07 -4.55
N SER A 266 20.86 14.60 -5.40
CA SER A 266 21.02 14.75 -6.86
C SER A 266 20.72 16.16 -7.34
N VAL A 267 19.67 16.81 -6.82
CA VAL A 267 19.19 18.12 -7.32
C VAL A 267 19.72 19.28 -6.50
N TRP A 268 19.66 19.21 -5.17
CA TRP A 268 20.08 20.30 -4.28
C TRP A 268 21.53 20.19 -3.80
N LYS A 269 22.22 19.07 -4.14
CA LYS A 269 23.60 18.80 -3.73
C LYS A 269 23.80 18.95 -2.22
N THR A 270 22.85 18.49 -1.43
CA THR A 270 22.83 18.62 0.03
C THR A 270 22.39 17.32 0.72
N SER A 271 22.65 17.28 2.02
CA SER A 271 22.17 16.22 2.92
C SER A 271 21.45 16.85 4.13
N PRO A 272 20.69 16.05 4.92
CA PRO A 272 20.00 16.55 6.11
C PRO A 272 20.92 17.28 7.11
N ASN A 273 22.17 16.81 7.23
CA ASN A 273 23.14 17.35 8.18
C ASN A 273 23.92 18.57 7.67
N GLU A 274 24.06 18.73 6.33
CA GLU A 274 24.82 19.84 5.74
C GLU A 274 24.00 21.10 5.67
N ASN A 275 22.76 21.03 5.15
CA ASN A 275 21.88 22.17 5.05
C ASN A 275 20.42 21.75 5.25
N PRO A 276 19.91 21.78 6.49
CA PRO A 276 18.55 21.41 6.82
C PRO A 276 17.47 22.17 6.04
N ALA A 277 17.69 23.45 5.72
CA ALA A 277 16.72 24.28 4.99
C ALA A 277 16.56 23.81 3.53
N LEU A 278 17.66 23.54 2.83
CA LEU A 278 17.62 22.99 1.48
C LEU A 278 17.08 21.55 1.48
N TYR A 279 17.36 20.80 2.53
CA TYR A 279 16.77 19.46 2.67
C TYR A 279 15.25 19.51 2.85
N GLU A 280 14.71 20.46 3.61
CA GLU A 280 13.26 20.68 3.71
C GLU A 280 12.62 20.99 2.34
N GLU A 281 13.28 21.81 1.51
CA GLU A 281 12.82 22.09 0.15
C GLU A 281 12.78 20.81 -0.70
N ALA A 282 13.81 19.98 -0.60
CA ALA A 282 13.88 18.69 -1.30
C ALA A 282 12.79 17.71 -0.83
N VAL A 283 12.49 17.67 0.46
CA VAL A 283 11.39 16.85 1.03
C VAL A 283 10.04 17.33 0.51
N SER A 284 9.82 18.64 0.50
CA SER A 284 8.60 19.24 -0.07
C SER A 284 8.43 18.87 -1.54
N TRP A 285 9.50 18.99 -2.33
CA TRP A 285 9.51 18.61 -3.74
C TRP A 285 9.26 17.10 -3.94
N THR A 286 9.77 16.25 -3.06
CA THR A 286 9.51 14.81 -3.05
C THR A 286 8.01 14.52 -2.89
N GLY A 287 7.32 15.27 -2.02
CA GLY A 287 5.88 15.20 -1.89
C GLY A 287 5.15 15.44 -3.22
N LEU A 288 5.57 16.46 -3.98
CA LEU A 288 5.00 16.75 -5.30
C LEU A 288 5.28 15.63 -6.31
N VAL A 289 6.51 15.12 -6.36
CA VAL A 289 6.93 14.03 -7.24
C VAL A 289 6.16 12.73 -6.92
N ASN A 290 6.00 12.42 -5.64
CA ASN A 290 5.21 11.26 -5.20
C ASN A 290 3.71 11.44 -5.47
N GLY A 291 3.17 12.65 -5.30
CA GLY A 291 1.82 12.99 -5.73
C GLY A 291 1.61 12.73 -7.22
N TRP A 292 2.57 13.12 -8.05
CA TRP A 292 2.52 12.92 -9.50
C TRP A 292 2.46 11.45 -9.89
N TYR A 293 3.32 10.57 -9.36
CA TYR A 293 3.24 9.15 -9.73
C TYR A 293 1.91 8.51 -9.31
N ASN A 294 1.31 8.94 -8.21
CA ASN A 294 -0.02 8.47 -7.81
C ASN A 294 -1.12 8.91 -8.78
N ILE A 295 -1.05 10.14 -9.32
CA ILE A 295 -1.94 10.62 -10.37
C ILE A 295 -1.77 9.75 -11.63
N VAL A 296 -0.53 9.51 -12.05
CA VAL A 296 -0.23 8.64 -13.20
C VAL A 296 -0.78 7.22 -12.97
N THR A 297 -0.60 6.67 -11.79
CA THR A 297 -1.14 5.35 -11.41
C THR A 297 -2.65 5.29 -11.61
N PHE A 298 -3.38 6.27 -11.12
CA PHE A 298 -4.81 6.36 -11.24
C PHE A 298 -5.26 6.44 -12.72
N LEU A 299 -4.64 7.33 -13.50
CA LEU A 299 -4.99 7.54 -14.90
C LEU A 299 -4.67 6.32 -15.77
N THR A 300 -3.55 5.64 -15.50
CA THR A 300 -3.11 4.49 -16.30
C THR A 300 -3.84 3.19 -15.94
N ALA A 301 -4.41 3.06 -14.75
CA ALA A 301 -5.10 1.84 -14.33
C ALA A 301 -6.16 1.37 -15.33
N PHE A 302 -6.98 2.29 -15.86
CA PHE A 302 -8.00 1.97 -16.85
C PHE A 302 -7.40 1.57 -18.20
N VAL A 303 -6.30 2.21 -18.61
CA VAL A 303 -5.57 1.89 -19.85
C VAL A 303 -5.01 0.47 -19.76
N LEU A 304 -4.45 0.10 -18.61
CA LEU A 304 -3.89 -1.25 -18.38
C LEU A 304 -4.96 -2.35 -18.49
N VAL A 305 -6.18 -2.12 -17.99
CA VAL A 305 -7.29 -3.07 -18.17
C VAL A 305 -7.57 -3.33 -19.65
N TRP A 306 -7.59 -2.28 -20.45
CA TRP A 306 -7.79 -2.41 -21.91
C TRP A 306 -6.62 -3.14 -22.58
N MET A 307 -5.37 -2.83 -22.20
CA MET A 307 -4.17 -3.50 -22.72
C MET A 307 -4.15 -4.99 -22.40
N VAL A 308 -4.51 -5.38 -21.15
CA VAL A 308 -4.58 -6.79 -20.73
C VAL A 308 -5.58 -7.58 -21.57
N LYS A 309 -6.72 -6.99 -21.95
CA LYS A 309 -7.72 -7.63 -22.81
C LYS A 309 -7.22 -7.85 -24.24
N LYS A 310 -6.31 -6.99 -24.75
CA LYS A 310 -5.76 -7.07 -26.11
C LYS A 310 -4.50 -7.91 -26.24
N THR A 311 -3.72 -8.02 -25.17
CA THR A 311 -2.43 -8.73 -25.16
C THR A 311 -2.45 -9.89 -24.16
N SER A 312 -1.66 -9.77 -23.08
CA SER A 312 -1.73 -10.69 -21.96
C SER A 312 -1.32 -9.99 -20.69
N PRO A 313 -1.84 -10.41 -19.51
CA PRO A 313 -1.44 -9.86 -18.22
C PRO A 313 0.08 -9.89 -18.01
N LYS A 314 0.73 -10.97 -18.45
CA LYS A 314 2.17 -11.18 -18.36
C LYS A 314 2.98 -10.12 -19.11
N ILE A 315 2.65 -9.87 -20.37
CA ILE A 315 3.36 -8.89 -21.21
C ILE A 315 3.14 -7.47 -20.68
N VAL A 316 1.91 -7.15 -20.29
CA VAL A 316 1.60 -5.83 -19.74
C VAL A 316 2.38 -5.60 -18.43
N HIS A 317 2.40 -6.57 -17.51
CA HIS A 317 3.15 -6.45 -16.26
C HIS A 317 4.64 -6.31 -16.50
N PHE A 318 5.21 -7.15 -17.38
CA PHE A 318 6.61 -7.04 -17.80
C PHE A 318 6.97 -5.63 -18.29
N SER A 319 6.19 -5.10 -19.25
CA SER A 319 6.45 -3.78 -19.81
C SER A 319 6.35 -2.67 -18.76
N CYS A 320 5.35 -2.73 -17.88
CA CYS A 320 5.18 -1.76 -16.82
C CYS A 320 6.34 -1.79 -15.80
N LEU A 321 6.86 -2.98 -15.46
CA LEU A 321 8.04 -3.11 -14.60
C LEU A 321 9.31 -2.58 -15.26
N VAL A 322 9.47 -2.77 -16.58
CA VAL A 322 10.59 -2.17 -17.33
C VAL A 322 10.52 -0.64 -17.27
N PHE A 323 9.33 -0.04 -17.52
CA PHE A 323 9.17 1.42 -17.40
C PHE A 323 9.49 1.91 -15.99
N ALA A 324 9.05 1.21 -14.95
CA ALA A 324 9.34 1.56 -13.57
C ALA A 324 10.85 1.45 -13.25
N GLY A 325 11.50 0.38 -13.68
CA GLY A 325 12.94 0.16 -13.45
C GLY A 325 13.81 1.20 -14.14
N VAL A 326 13.54 1.46 -15.43
CA VAL A 326 14.22 2.53 -16.20
C VAL A 326 13.93 3.90 -15.57
N GLY A 327 12.69 4.14 -15.14
CA GLY A 327 12.28 5.36 -14.47
C GLY A 327 13.08 5.62 -13.19
N PHE A 328 13.29 4.62 -12.32
CA PHE A 328 14.10 4.76 -11.11
C PHE A 328 15.59 4.96 -11.39
N ILE A 329 16.14 4.28 -12.41
CA ILE A 329 17.55 4.49 -12.81
C ILE A 329 17.71 5.93 -13.31
N ALA A 330 16.85 6.40 -14.20
CA ALA A 330 16.88 7.77 -14.69
C ALA A 330 16.72 8.78 -13.54
N PHE A 331 15.75 8.55 -12.66
CA PHE A 331 15.48 9.39 -11.49
C PHE A 331 16.70 9.62 -10.61
N SER A 332 17.49 8.58 -10.37
CA SER A 332 18.69 8.65 -9.53
C SER A 332 19.84 9.49 -10.12
N MET A 333 19.81 9.74 -11.42
CA MET A 333 20.86 10.45 -12.17
C MET A 333 20.46 11.89 -12.53
N ILE A 334 19.19 12.28 -12.31
CA ILE A 334 18.66 13.58 -12.71
C ILE A 334 19.09 14.66 -11.71
N GLU A 335 19.62 15.77 -12.25
CA GLU A 335 20.01 16.96 -11.47
C GLU A 335 18.98 18.10 -11.59
N ASN A 336 18.08 18.05 -12.56
CA ASN A 336 17.04 19.05 -12.75
C ASN A 336 15.72 18.57 -12.13
N LYS A 337 15.22 19.31 -11.15
CA LYS A 337 13.99 18.94 -10.40
C LYS A 337 12.75 18.72 -11.29
N TYR A 338 12.63 19.37 -12.44
CA TYR A 338 11.50 19.20 -13.36
C TYR A 338 11.57 17.92 -14.17
N LEU A 339 12.77 17.40 -14.44
CA LEU A 339 12.95 16.14 -15.16
C LEU A 339 12.66 14.90 -14.27
N LEU A 340 12.50 15.08 -12.96
CA LEU A 340 12.04 14.01 -12.07
C LEU A 340 10.63 13.53 -12.42
N PHE A 341 9.73 14.39 -12.95
CA PHE A 341 8.37 14.03 -13.31
C PHE A 341 8.29 13.01 -14.45
N PRO A 342 8.92 13.19 -15.62
CA PRO A 342 8.93 12.15 -16.65
C PRO A 342 9.59 10.85 -16.16
N ALA A 343 10.65 10.91 -15.36
CA ALA A 343 11.30 9.72 -14.82
C ALA A 343 10.37 8.93 -13.88
N ILE A 344 9.73 9.59 -12.92
CA ILE A 344 8.82 8.94 -11.95
C ILE A 344 7.50 8.49 -12.60
N THR A 345 7.13 9.03 -13.76
CA THR A 345 5.97 8.56 -14.54
C THR A 345 6.10 7.07 -14.86
N GLY A 346 7.30 6.59 -15.18
CA GLY A 346 7.55 5.16 -15.37
C GLY A 346 7.17 4.33 -14.15
N PHE A 347 7.50 4.80 -12.96
CA PHE A 347 7.08 4.14 -11.71
C PHE A 347 5.56 4.21 -11.52
N GLY A 348 4.89 5.33 -11.79
CA GLY A 348 3.44 5.45 -11.70
C GLY A 348 2.71 4.41 -12.57
N ILE A 349 3.18 4.17 -13.79
CA ILE A 349 2.68 3.12 -14.69
C ILE A 349 2.93 1.72 -14.09
N GLY A 350 4.15 1.49 -13.57
CA GLY A 350 4.51 0.25 -12.89
C GLY A 350 3.64 -0.03 -11.68
N TRP A 351 3.42 0.99 -10.83
CA TRP A 351 2.60 0.89 -9.62
C TRP A 351 1.15 0.52 -9.93
N ALA A 352 0.56 1.12 -10.99
CA ALA A 352 -0.78 0.74 -11.46
C ALA A 352 -0.86 -0.76 -11.82
N SER A 353 0.17 -1.28 -12.48
CA SER A 353 0.26 -2.70 -12.83
C SER A 353 0.43 -3.58 -11.60
N MET A 354 1.30 -3.20 -10.65
CA MET A 354 1.61 -3.96 -9.43
C MET A 354 0.39 -4.16 -8.53
N MET A 355 -0.57 -3.23 -8.56
CA MET A 355 -1.77 -3.29 -7.71
C MET A 355 -2.83 -4.28 -8.21
N GLY A 356 -2.84 -4.66 -9.47
CA GLY A 356 -3.94 -5.46 -10.03
C GLY A 356 -3.52 -6.66 -10.87
N ILE A 357 -2.54 -6.51 -11.74
CA ILE A 357 -2.21 -7.53 -12.75
C ILE A 357 -1.67 -8.84 -12.12
N PRO A 358 -0.83 -8.84 -11.08
CA PRO A 358 -0.36 -10.08 -10.46
C PRO A 358 -1.48 -11.00 -9.98
N TYR A 359 -2.57 -10.44 -9.46
CA TYR A 359 -3.74 -11.20 -9.04
C TYR A 359 -4.42 -11.90 -10.23
N LEU A 360 -4.48 -11.23 -11.39
CA LEU A 360 -5.04 -11.82 -12.62
C LEU A 360 -4.18 -12.98 -13.13
N LEU A 361 -2.87 -12.95 -12.91
CA LEU A 361 -1.94 -14.02 -13.32
C LEU A 361 -2.18 -15.32 -12.56
N VAL A 362 -2.63 -15.26 -11.30
CA VAL A 362 -2.74 -16.43 -10.42
C VAL A 362 -4.16 -16.91 -10.19
N VAL A 363 -5.17 -16.02 -10.23
CA VAL A 363 -6.57 -16.33 -9.89
C VAL A 363 -7.13 -17.53 -10.65
N GLY A 364 -6.83 -17.64 -11.95
CA GLY A 364 -7.30 -18.77 -12.79
C GLY A 364 -6.61 -20.11 -12.53
N GLN A 365 -5.61 -20.17 -11.67
CA GLN A 365 -4.79 -21.35 -11.40
C GLN A 365 -4.84 -21.79 -9.92
N ILE A 366 -5.55 -21.06 -9.10
CA ILE A 366 -5.74 -21.34 -7.66
C ILE A 366 -7.05 -22.10 -7.45
N PRO A 367 -7.08 -23.15 -6.60
CA PRO A 367 -8.32 -23.83 -6.21
C PRO A 367 -9.29 -22.85 -5.54
N LYS A 368 -10.55 -22.82 -6.01
CA LYS A 368 -11.58 -21.90 -5.49
C LYS A 368 -11.84 -22.11 -3.99
N GLU A 369 -11.75 -23.34 -3.52
CA GLU A 369 -12.00 -23.75 -2.14
C GLU A 369 -10.95 -23.19 -1.16
N ARG A 370 -9.76 -22.82 -1.66
CA ARG A 370 -8.64 -22.26 -0.88
C ARG A 370 -8.27 -20.86 -1.29
N TYR A 371 -9.19 -20.15 -1.94
CA TYR A 371 -8.93 -18.81 -2.47
C TYR A 371 -8.42 -17.84 -1.38
N GLY A 372 -9.04 -17.81 -0.20
CA GLY A 372 -8.65 -16.95 0.91
C GLY A 372 -7.24 -17.22 1.43
N VAL A 373 -6.88 -18.50 1.59
CA VAL A 373 -5.53 -18.90 2.04
C VAL A 373 -4.47 -18.46 1.04
N TYR A 374 -4.72 -18.68 -0.26
CA TYR A 374 -3.75 -18.29 -1.29
C TYR A 374 -3.64 -16.76 -1.46
N MET A 375 -4.72 -16.00 -1.25
CA MET A 375 -4.64 -14.54 -1.18
C MET A 375 -3.79 -14.07 0.00
N GLY A 376 -3.94 -14.71 1.16
CA GLY A 376 -3.07 -14.48 2.31
C GLY A 376 -1.59 -14.78 2.01
N ILE A 377 -1.30 -15.86 1.28
CA ILE A 377 0.06 -16.19 0.85
C ILE A 377 0.62 -15.13 -0.11
N ILE A 378 -0.19 -14.58 -1.02
CA ILE A 378 0.23 -13.47 -1.88
C ILE A 378 0.62 -12.25 -1.03
N ASN A 379 -0.12 -11.93 0.03
CA ASN A 379 0.24 -10.88 0.97
C ASN A 379 1.57 -11.19 1.71
N MET A 380 1.82 -12.44 2.08
CA MET A 380 3.12 -12.84 2.63
C MET A 380 4.27 -12.63 1.62
N MET A 381 4.02 -12.87 0.33
CA MET A 381 5.01 -12.62 -0.74
C MET A 381 5.31 -11.11 -0.91
N ILE A 382 4.44 -10.22 -0.45
CA ILE A 382 4.67 -8.78 -0.35
C ILE A 382 5.56 -8.48 0.86
N VAL A 383 5.19 -9.00 2.01
CA VAL A 383 5.80 -8.65 3.29
C VAL A 383 7.19 -9.25 3.48
N ILE A 384 7.41 -10.50 3.07
CA ILE A 384 8.70 -11.18 3.22
C ILE A 384 9.86 -10.42 2.56
N PRO A 385 9.76 -9.95 1.29
CA PRO A 385 10.79 -9.11 0.68
C PRO A 385 11.05 -7.80 1.41
N MET A 386 10.01 -7.18 1.99
CA MET A 386 10.16 -5.95 2.77
C MET A 386 10.94 -6.22 4.07
N LEU A 387 10.65 -7.33 4.76
CA LEU A 387 11.44 -7.77 5.94
C LEU A 387 12.88 -8.11 5.57
N LEU A 388 13.08 -8.79 4.45
CA LEU A 388 14.42 -9.09 3.94
C LEU A 388 15.19 -7.80 3.64
N GLN A 389 14.54 -6.82 3.02
CA GLN A 389 15.12 -5.49 2.78
C GLN A 389 15.49 -4.83 4.12
N THR A 390 14.59 -4.81 5.09
CA THR A 390 14.85 -4.27 6.42
C THR A 390 16.10 -4.89 7.06
N ALA A 391 16.25 -6.20 6.95
CA ALA A 391 17.38 -6.92 7.55
C ALA A 391 18.72 -6.73 6.83
N THR A 392 18.68 -6.50 5.51
CA THR A 392 19.89 -6.58 4.68
C THR A 392 20.31 -5.26 4.06
N PHE A 393 19.37 -4.33 3.84
CA PHE A 393 19.63 -3.16 3.02
C PHE A 393 20.56 -2.15 3.68
N GLY A 394 20.52 -1.97 4.99
CA GLY A 394 21.48 -1.10 5.71
C GLY A 394 22.92 -1.52 5.45
N TYR A 395 23.20 -2.83 5.50
CA TYR A 395 24.51 -3.36 5.18
C TYR A 395 24.89 -3.15 3.70
N ILE A 396 23.95 -3.39 2.78
CA ILE A 396 24.15 -3.17 1.33
C ILE A 396 24.42 -1.70 1.05
N LEU A 397 23.63 -0.79 1.63
CA LEU A 397 23.77 0.65 1.43
C LEU A 397 25.15 1.15 1.85
N LYS A 398 25.62 0.71 3.01
CA LYS A 398 26.93 1.11 3.56
C LYS A 398 28.10 0.55 2.76
N ASN A 399 28.12 -0.75 2.49
CA ASN A 399 29.31 -1.45 2.00
C ASN A 399 29.39 -1.51 0.47
N PHE A 400 28.27 -1.44 -0.25
CA PHE A 400 28.24 -1.59 -1.71
C PHE A 400 27.74 -0.34 -2.44
N LEU A 401 26.91 0.50 -1.80
CA LEU A 401 26.32 1.68 -2.44
C LEU A 401 26.93 2.99 -1.92
N GLY A 402 27.99 2.92 -1.13
CA GLY A 402 28.72 4.10 -0.63
C GLY A 402 27.90 5.01 0.27
N ASN A 403 26.89 4.46 0.96
CA ASN A 403 25.94 5.19 1.81
C ASN A 403 25.19 6.31 1.07
N ASN A 404 25.00 6.16 -0.25
CA ASN A 404 24.41 7.16 -1.14
C ASN A 404 22.99 6.76 -1.52
N SER A 405 22.01 7.61 -1.16
CA SER A 405 20.59 7.36 -1.41
C SER A 405 20.20 7.39 -2.90
N SER A 406 20.95 8.10 -3.76
CA SER A 406 20.73 8.03 -5.22
C SER A 406 21.14 6.66 -5.77
N HIS A 407 22.22 6.08 -5.26
CA HIS A 407 22.60 4.69 -5.60
C HIS A 407 21.57 3.67 -5.08
N ALA A 408 20.94 3.96 -3.92
CA ALA A 408 19.82 3.14 -3.41
C ALA A 408 18.62 3.12 -4.36
N VAL A 409 18.25 4.27 -4.93
CA VAL A 409 17.15 4.35 -5.92
C VAL A 409 17.55 3.71 -7.25
N MET A 410 18.81 3.85 -7.69
CA MET A 410 19.33 3.14 -8.86
C MET A 410 19.27 1.62 -8.65
N PHE A 411 19.72 1.13 -7.49
CA PHE A 411 19.64 -0.27 -7.12
C PHE A 411 18.20 -0.79 -7.15
N ALA A 412 17.24 -0.02 -6.62
CA ALA A 412 15.82 -0.35 -6.72
C ALA A 412 15.35 -0.46 -8.19
N GLY A 413 15.82 0.42 -9.07
CA GLY A 413 15.55 0.35 -10.51
C GLY A 413 16.05 -0.95 -11.13
N ILE A 414 17.29 -1.36 -10.81
CA ILE A 414 17.86 -2.64 -11.27
C ILE A 414 17.03 -3.82 -10.78
N LEU A 415 16.63 -3.83 -9.52
CA LEU A 415 15.76 -4.89 -8.98
C LEU A 415 14.40 -4.96 -9.69
N LEU A 416 13.80 -3.82 -10.08
CA LEU A 416 12.57 -3.82 -10.88
C LEU A 416 12.78 -4.40 -12.29
N LEU A 417 13.95 -4.19 -12.91
CA LEU A 417 14.29 -4.85 -14.19
C LEU A 417 14.47 -6.36 -14.00
N LEU A 418 15.03 -6.80 -12.89
CA LEU A 418 15.10 -8.24 -12.56
C LEU A 418 13.70 -8.81 -12.31
N ALA A 419 12.81 -8.07 -11.64
CA ALA A 419 11.40 -8.44 -11.48
C ALA A 419 10.70 -8.55 -12.85
N ALA A 420 10.97 -7.64 -13.78
CA ALA A 420 10.47 -7.70 -15.15
C ALA A 420 10.95 -8.98 -15.85
N ALA A 421 12.24 -9.29 -15.81
CA ALA A 421 12.79 -10.51 -16.38
C ALA A 421 12.16 -11.76 -15.74
N ALA A 422 12.01 -11.79 -14.42
CA ALA A 422 11.34 -12.88 -13.70
C ALA A 422 9.88 -13.05 -14.13
N THR A 423 9.18 -11.96 -14.48
CA THR A 423 7.80 -12.02 -14.98
C THR A 423 7.69 -12.87 -16.25
N LEU A 424 8.71 -12.88 -17.09
CA LEU A 424 8.74 -13.71 -18.32
C LEU A 424 8.76 -15.22 -18.02
N LEU A 425 9.16 -15.62 -16.82
CA LEU A 425 9.13 -17.02 -16.39
C LEU A 425 7.72 -17.50 -16.03
N ILE A 426 6.77 -16.59 -15.77
CA ILE A 426 5.41 -16.94 -15.37
C ILE A 426 4.71 -17.72 -16.49
N GLN A 427 4.23 -18.92 -16.15
CA GLN A 427 3.44 -19.74 -17.06
C GLN A 427 1.97 -19.28 -17.01
N SER A 428 1.60 -18.38 -17.91
CA SER A 428 0.18 -17.99 -18.10
C SER A 428 -0.52 -19.01 -18.99
N LYS A 429 -1.69 -19.51 -18.56
CA LYS A 429 -2.57 -20.20 -19.51
C LYS A 429 -3.00 -19.21 -20.60
N PRO A 430 -3.14 -19.65 -21.86
CA PRO A 430 -3.65 -18.77 -22.92
C PRO A 430 -5.03 -18.22 -22.52
N THR A 431 -5.25 -16.93 -22.77
CA THR A 431 -6.50 -16.18 -22.50
C THR A 431 -7.70 -16.65 -23.36
N GLY A 432 -7.71 -17.90 -23.80
CA GLY A 432 -8.72 -18.48 -24.72
C GLY A 432 -10.07 -18.85 -24.09
N ASP A 433 -10.17 -19.01 -22.77
CA ASP A 433 -11.37 -19.55 -22.12
C ASP A 433 -12.33 -18.51 -21.52
N PHE A 434 -12.14 -17.21 -21.80
CA PHE A 434 -13.13 -16.16 -21.45
C PHE A 434 -14.16 -15.91 -22.57
N LYS A 435 -14.16 -16.71 -23.67
CA LYS A 435 -15.23 -16.67 -24.67
C LYS A 435 -16.32 -17.67 -24.33
N SER A 436 -17.44 -17.11 -23.89
CA SER A 436 -18.81 -17.60 -24.07
C SER A 436 -19.17 -18.99 -23.56
N ASN A 437 -19.63 -19.04 -22.31
CA ASN A 437 -20.78 -19.91 -21.97
C ASN A 437 -22.11 -19.13 -22.12
N THR A 438 -22.30 -18.51 -23.28
CA THR A 438 -23.60 -17.93 -23.69
C THR A 438 -24.00 -18.51 -25.04
N ASN A 439 -24.12 -19.82 -25.15
CA ASN A 439 -24.91 -20.48 -26.17
C ASN A 439 -25.04 -21.96 -25.84
N SER A 440 -26.03 -22.31 -25.05
CA SER A 440 -26.75 -23.56 -25.13
C SER A 440 -28.06 -23.50 -24.33
N THR A 441 -29.07 -22.89 -24.91
CA THR A 441 -30.46 -23.27 -24.66
C THR A 441 -31.16 -23.23 -26.01
N HIS A 442 -31.25 -24.41 -26.58
CA HIS A 442 -32.39 -24.80 -27.38
C HIS A 442 -33.09 -25.93 -26.66
#